data_ba95036414af0bd977c1bb8a3f9528e6
#
_entry.id   ba95036414af0bd977c1bb8a3f9528e6
#
_cell.length_a   1.000
_cell.length_b   1.000
_cell.length_c   1.000
_cell.angle_alpha   90.00
_cell.angle_beta   90.00
_cell.angle_gamma   90.00
#
_symmetry.space_group_name_H-M   'P 1'
#
loop_
_entity.id
_entity.type
_entity.pdbx_description
1 polymer ?
#
loop_
_entity_poly.entity_id
_entity_poly.type
_entity_poly.pdbx_seq_one_letter_code
_entity_poly.pdbx_strand_id
1 'polypeptide(L)'
;MKITITGPRSVGKSTISKLLAKKLKLKYISSDEIGEKHTQKYGGLDKAIKSGKIKEMIEKEGYSLIKKVYEKDNFVFDLSGGSISSKKYETASKEIKEIVKKNPIIIGLLPEKNTKESIKFLFEREKEREHFKKMKATELLEKVDRNYKRFPPLFKTLCNKTIYVKDKTQKEIVEEINFYIQTI
;
A
#
# COMPACT_ATOMS: atom_id res chain seq x y z
N MET A 1 -19.08 -5.98 -2.20
CA MET A 1 -18.16 -5.58 -1.08
C MET A 1 -16.87 -5.03 -1.66
N LYS A 2 -16.39 -3.89 -1.16
CA LYS A 2 -15.13 -3.25 -1.62
C LYS A 2 -14.24 -3.04 -0.40
N ILE A 3 -13.07 -3.67 -0.39
CA ILE A 3 -12.12 -3.60 0.73
C ILE A 3 -10.80 -3.06 0.20
N THR A 4 -10.27 -2.02 0.82
CA THR A 4 -8.95 -1.48 0.50
C THR A 4 -7.99 -1.78 1.64
N ILE A 5 -6.83 -2.38 1.31
CA ILE A 5 -5.73 -2.61 2.25
C ILE A 5 -4.56 -1.75 1.83
N THR A 6 -4.01 -0.98 2.77
CA THR A 6 -2.87 -0.11 2.51
C THR A 6 -1.87 -0.12 3.67
N GLY A 7 -0.69 0.45 3.48
CA GLY A 7 0.35 0.49 4.50
C GLY A 7 1.75 0.76 3.92
N PRO A 8 2.76 0.91 4.76
CA PRO A 8 4.12 1.10 4.32
C PRO A 8 4.64 -0.10 3.50
N ARG A 9 5.73 0.12 2.78
CA ARG A 9 6.43 -0.97 2.08
C ARG A 9 6.86 -2.02 3.10
N SER A 10 6.92 -3.28 2.68
CA SER A 10 7.37 -4.43 3.48
C SER A 10 6.53 -4.79 4.71
N VAL A 11 5.38 -4.14 4.94
CA VAL A 11 4.46 -4.50 6.04
C VAL A 11 3.69 -5.81 5.79
N GLY A 12 3.61 -6.29 4.55
CA GLY A 12 2.94 -7.55 4.20
C GLY A 12 1.58 -7.38 3.48
N LYS A 13 1.25 -6.17 3.00
CA LYS A 13 -0.02 -5.88 2.30
C LYS A 13 -0.44 -6.93 1.29
N SER A 14 0.43 -7.21 0.32
CA SER A 14 0.07 -8.09 -0.82
C SER A 14 -0.25 -9.50 -0.38
N THR A 15 0.47 -10.02 0.61
CA THR A 15 0.21 -11.34 1.19
C THR A 15 -1.15 -11.36 1.89
N ILE A 16 -1.40 -10.37 2.76
CA ILE A 16 -2.66 -10.27 3.51
C ILE A 16 -3.85 -10.04 2.58
N SER A 17 -3.71 -9.15 1.59
CA SER A 17 -4.77 -8.87 0.61
C SER A 17 -5.13 -10.11 -0.22
N LYS A 18 -4.15 -10.89 -0.66
CA LYS A 18 -4.38 -12.15 -1.39
C LYS A 18 -5.11 -13.19 -0.52
N LEU A 19 -4.66 -13.38 0.71
CA LEU A 19 -5.27 -14.32 1.64
C LEU A 19 -6.71 -13.91 2.02
N LEU A 20 -6.93 -12.63 2.27
CA LEU A 20 -8.27 -12.09 2.57
C LEU A 20 -9.21 -12.25 1.36
N ALA A 21 -8.74 -11.91 0.16
CA ALA A 21 -9.51 -12.08 -1.06
C ALA A 21 -9.93 -13.55 -1.28
N LYS A 22 -8.99 -14.50 -1.07
CA LYS A 22 -9.28 -15.94 -1.12
C LYS A 22 -10.32 -16.35 -0.07
N LYS A 23 -10.16 -15.91 1.18
CA LYS A 23 -11.07 -16.22 2.27
C LYS A 23 -12.49 -15.73 2.00
N LEU A 24 -12.64 -14.50 1.51
CA LEU A 24 -13.92 -13.87 1.24
C LEU A 24 -14.50 -14.18 -0.15
N LYS A 25 -13.79 -14.98 -0.97
CA LYS A 25 -14.13 -15.27 -2.37
C LYS A 25 -14.30 -14.00 -3.22
N LEU A 26 -13.47 -12.98 -2.94
CA LEU A 26 -13.44 -11.70 -3.65
C LEU A 26 -12.28 -11.66 -4.66
N LYS A 27 -12.39 -10.78 -5.64
CA LYS A 27 -11.29 -10.54 -6.60
C LYS A 27 -10.15 -9.80 -5.91
N TYR A 28 -8.91 -10.31 -6.03
CA TYR A 28 -7.71 -9.57 -5.67
C TYR A 28 -7.33 -8.59 -6.79
N ILE A 29 -7.04 -7.34 -6.43
CA ILE A 29 -6.56 -6.31 -7.35
C ILE A 29 -5.35 -5.63 -6.69
N SER A 30 -4.28 -5.40 -7.46
CA SER A 30 -3.05 -4.74 -6.98
C SER A 30 -2.79 -3.47 -7.76
N SER A 31 -2.53 -2.37 -7.04
CA SER A 31 -2.11 -1.11 -7.65
C SER A 31 -0.73 -1.21 -8.31
N ASP A 32 0.16 -2.04 -7.77
CA ASP A 32 1.49 -2.25 -8.33
C ASP A 32 1.40 -3.02 -9.66
N GLU A 33 0.55 -4.05 -9.75
CA GLU A 33 0.29 -4.78 -11.00
C GLU A 33 -0.38 -3.89 -12.07
N ILE A 34 -1.30 -2.99 -11.64
CA ILE A 34 -1.90 -2.01 -12.56
C ILE A 34 -0.81 -1.06 -13.10
N GLY A 35 0.04 -0.55 -12.23
CA GLY A 35 1.15 0.32 -12.61
C GLY A 35 2.13 -0.38 -13.57
N GLU A 36 2.51 -1.62 -13.26
CA GLU A 36 3.40 -2.42 -14.11
C GLU A 36 2.82 -2.62 -15.52
N LYS A 37 1.57 -3.07 -15.61
CA LYS A 37 0.87 -3.20 -16.90
C LYS A 37 0.84 -1.88 -17.66
N HIS A 38 0.57 -0.79 -16.98
CA HIS A 38 0.45 0.51 -17.61
C HIS A 38 1.80 1.05 -18.12
N THR A 39 2.91 0.68 -17.48
CA THR A 39 4.26 1.06 -17.90
C THR A 39 4.76 0.27 -19.12
N GLN A 40 4.09 -0.82 -19.52
CA GLN A 40 4.47 -1.60 -20.72
C GLN A 40 4.51 -0.73 -21.98
N LYS A 41 3.61 0.25 -22.12
CA LYS A 41 3.61 1.22 -23.24
C LYS A 41 4.89 2.08 -23.29
N TYR A 42 5.66 2.15 -22.21
CA TYR A 42 6.94 2.84 -22.11
C TYR A 42 8.14 1.88 -22.10
N GLY A 43 7.91 0.59 -22.39
CA GLY A 43 8.92 -0.46 -22.35
C GLY A 43 9.23 -1.01 -20.98
N GLY A 44 8.25 -0.91 -20.05
CA GLY A 44 8.30 -1.43 -18.69
C GLY A 44 8.70 -0.40 -17.64
N LEU A 45 8.59 -0.81 -16.37
CA LEU A 45 8.75 0.08 -15.22
C LEU A 45 10.15 0.74 -15.18
N ASP A 46 11.22 -0.02 -15.39
CA ASP A 46 12.59 0.50 -15.32
C ASP A 46 12.85 1.58 -16.39
N LYS A 47 12.40 1.35 -17.61
CA LYS A 47 12.51 2.34 -18.69
C LYS A 47 11.67 3.58 -18.41
N ALA A 48 10.45 3.40 -17.89
CA ALA A 48 9.57 4.51 -17.52
C ALA A 48 10.17 5.37 -16.39
N ILE A 49 10.86 4.76 -15.43
CA ILE A 49 11.56 5.47 -14.35
C ILE A 49 12.74 6.28 -14.92
N LYS A 50 13.62 5.63 -15.71
CA LYS A 50 14.81 6.26 -16.30
C LYS A 50 14.48 7.42 -17.24
N SER A 51 13.42 7.29 -18.00
CA SER A 51 12.95 8.34 -18.95
C SER A 51 12.10 9.43 -18.32
N GLY A 52 11.79 9.35 -17.00
CA GLY A 52 10.90 10.28 -16.31
C GLY A 52 9.41 10.10 -16.61
N LYS A 53 9.03 9.19 -17.52
CA LYS A 53 7.64 8.92 -17.91
C LYS A 53 6.78 8.40 -16.76
N ILE A 54 7.40 7.79 -15.74
CA ILE A 54 6.69 7.38 -14.53
C ILE A 54 6.04 8.56 -13.79
N LYS A 55 6.69 9.74 -13.81
CA LYS A 55 6.14 10.95 -13.21
C LYS A 55 4.89 11.39 -13.96
N GLU A 56 4.99 11.50 -15.27
CA GLU A 56 3.86 11.88 -16.14
C GLU A 56 2.67 10.93 -15.97
N MET A 57 2.94 9.62 -15.96
CA MET A 57 1.91 8.61 -15.76
C MET A 57 1.19 8.78 -14.42
N ILE A 58 1.91 8.98 -13.33
CA ILE A 58 1.31 9.12 -12.00
C ILE A 58 0.48 10.41 -11.92
N GLU A 59 0.99 11.53 -12.43
CA GLU A 59 0.33 12.82 -12.35
C GLU A 59 -0.89 12.94 -13.27
N LYS A 60 -0.84 12.36 -14.48
CA LYS A 60 -1.92 12.48 -15.45
C LYS A 60 -2.93 11.32 -15.40
N GLU A 61 -2.46 10.11 -15.11
CA GLU A 61 -3.27 8.91 -15.27
C GLU A 61 -3.53 8.15 -13.96
N GLY A 62 -2.70 8.40 -12.91
CA GLY A 62 -2.77 7.68 -11.65
C GLY A 62 -4.16 7.72 -10.99
N TYR A 63 -4.79 8.89 -10.99
CA TYR A 63 -6.16 9.06 -10.50
C TYR A 63 -7.17 8.18 -11.29
N SER A 64 -7.13 8.25 -12.62
CA SER A 64 -8.09 7.52 -13.46
C SER A 64 -7.92 6.00 -13.36
N LEU A 65 -6.68 5.52 -13.22
CA LEU A 65 -6.40 4.10 -13.03
C LEU A 65 -6.98 3.58 -11.71
N ILE A 66 -6.83 4.33 -10.64
CA ILE A 66 -7.38 3.96 -9.33
C ILE A 66 -8.91 4.09 -9.34
N LYS A 67 -9.47 5.16 -9.93
CA LYS A 67 -10.92 5.35 -10.07
C LYS A 67 -11.58 4.15 -10.73
N LYS A 68 -11.01 3.64 -11.84
CA LYS A 68 -11.50 2.44 -12.53
C LYS A 68 -11.54 1.17 -11.66
N VAL A 69 -10.72 1.09 -10.61
CA VAL A 69 -10.83 -0.02 -9.64
C VAL A 69 -12.10 0.12 -8.82
N TYR A 70 -12.40 1.33 -8.34
CA TYR A 70 -13.57 1.57 -7.49
C TYR A 70 -14.91 1.58 -8.25
N GLU A 71 -14.88 1.58 -9.57
CA GLU A 71 -16.05 1.34 -10.42
C GLU A 71 -16.47 -0.14 -10.45
N LYS A 72 -15.58 -1.04 -10.03
CA LYS A 72 -15.86 -2.48 -9.92
C LYS A 72 -16.49 -2.81 -8.56
N ASP A 73 -17.06 -4.01 -8.48
CA ASP A 73 -17.60 -4.58 -7.25
C ASP A 73 -16.83 -5.84 -6.82
N ASN A 74 -17.01 -6.22 -5.57
CA ASN A 74 -16.54 -7.49 -5.00
C ASN A 74 -15.03 -7.71 -5.13
N PHE A 75 -14.23 -6.82 -4.51
CA PHE A 75 -12.78 -6.92 -4.55
C PHE A 75 -12.10 -6.63 -3.19
N VAL A 76 -10.87 -7.13 -3.06
CA VAL A 76 -9.86 -6.66 -2.11
C VAL A 76 -8.77 -5.95 -2.91
N PHE A 77 -8.58 -4.66 -2.64
CA PHE A 77 -7.61 -3.81 -3.32
C PHE A 77 -6.35 -3.63 -2.47
N ASP A 78 -5.22 -4.16 -2.94
CA ASP A 78 -3.90 -3.89 -2.41
C ASP A 78 -3.42 -2.54 -2.94
N LEU A 79 -3.66 -1.49 -2.16
CA LEU A 79 -3.29 -0.13 -2.52
C LEU A 79 -1.87 0.17 -2.03
N SER A 80 -0.98 0.51 -2.95
CA SER A 80 0.38 0.96 -2.65
C SER A 80 0.35 2.16 -1.70
N GLY A 81 1.11 2.06 -0.61
CA GLY A 81 1.23 3.16 0.34
C GLY A 81 1.79 4.45 -0.30
N GLY A 82 2.62 4.31 -1.32
CA GLY A 82 3.14 5.43 -2.10
C GLY A 82 2.06 6.24 -2.82
N SER A 83 0.98 5.58 -3.26
CA SER A 83 -0.13 6.24 -3.95
C SER A 83 -0.87 7.28 -3.07
N ILE A 84 -0.86 7.11 -1.76
CA ILE A 84 -1.58 7.96 -0.80
C ILE A 84 -0.66 8.78 0.12
N SER A 85 0.64 8.53 0.12
CA SER A 85 1.59 9.19 1.04
C SER A 85 2.75 9.89 0.34
N SER A 86 2.80 9.90 -0.98
CA SER A 86 3.92 10.50 -1.72
C SER A 86 3.90 12.02 -1.62
N LYS A 87 5.00 12.60 -1.12
CA LYS A 87 5.23 14.05 -1.21
C LYS A 87 5.68 14.47 -2.61
N LYS A 88 6.33 13.55 -3.34
CA LYS A 88 6.81 13.83 -4.71
C LYS A 88 5.65 13.99 -5.71
N TYR A 89 4.54 13.28 -5.46
CA TYR A 89 3.34 13.28 -6.30
C TYR A 89 2.13 13.70 -5.44
N GLU A 90 2.23 14.87 -4.81
CA GLU A 90 1.27 15.32 -3.78
C GLU A 90 -0.14 15.49 -4.33
N THR A 91 -0.28 16.12 -5.52
CA THR A 91 -1.57 16.32 -6.18
C THR A 91 -2.26 14.99 -6.45
N ALA A 92 -1.58 14.07 -7.15
CA ALA A 92 -2.13 12.74 -7.42
C ALA A 92 -2.46 11.97 -6.13
N SER A 93 -1.62 12.09 -5.09
CA SER A 93 -1.89 11.45 -3.79
C SER A 93 -3.12 12.04 -3.08
N LYS A 94 -3.38 13.34 -3.21
CA LYS A 94 -4.60 13.98 -2.68
C LYS A 94 -5.84 13.47 -3.41
N GLU A 95 -5.82 13.47 -4.73
CA GLU A 95 -6.93 12.98 -5.55
C GLU A 95 -7.26 11.50 -5.28
N ILE A 96 -6.23 10.66 -5.20
CA ILE A 96 -6.40 9.24 -4.87
C ILE A 96 -7.00 9.07 -3.47
N LYS A 97 -6.56 9.84 -2.47
CA LYS A 97 -7.15 9.80 -1.13
C LYS A 97 -8.63 10.12 -1.13
N GLU A 98 -9.07 11.09 -1.92
CA GLU A 98 -10.49 11.46 -2.01
C GLU A 98 -11.34 10.32 -2.61
N ILE A 99 -10.80 9.56 -3.57
CA ILE A 99 -11.50 8.35 -4.06
C ILE A 99 -11.54 7.28 -2.97
N VAL A 100 -10.39 7.02 -2.34
CA VAL A 100 -10.25 5.97 -1.32
C VAL A 100 -11.20 6.21 -0.16
N LYS A 101 -11.33 7.46 0.32
CA LYS A 101 -12.24 7.85 1.42
C LYS A 101 -13.71 7.52 1.16
N LYS A 102 -14.13 7.46 -0.09
CA LYS A 102 -15.50 7.08 -0.47
C LYS A 102 -15.75 5.57 -0.33
N ASN A 103 -14.71 4.79 -0.08
CA ASN A 103 -14.83 3.36 0.10
C ASN A 103 -15.19 3.03 1.57
N PRO A 104 -16.18 2.16 1.82
CA PRO A 104 -16.67 1.89 3.17
C PRO A 104 -15.67 1.13 4.06
N ILE A 105 -14.74 0.37 3.46
CA ILE A 105 -13.80 -0.48 4.22
C ILE A 105 -12.37 -0.20 3.79
N ILE A 106 -11.65 0.55 4.63
CA ILE A 106 -10.24 0.88 4.44
C ILE A 106 -9.44 0.40 5.64
N ILE A 107 -8.57 -0.58 5.42
CA ILE A 107 -7.73 -1.19 6.44
C ILE A 107 -6.28 -0.73 6.26
N GLY A 108 -5.74 -0.11 7.29
CA GLY A 108 -4.33 0.25 7.36
C GLY A 108 -3.52 -0.83 8.07
N LEU A 109 -2.44 -1.31 7.46
CA LEU A 109 -1.49 -2.21 8.12
C LEU A 109 -0.27 -1.44 8.61
N LEU A 110 0.04 -1.53 9.90
CA LEU A 110 1.27 -1.02 10.51
C LEU A 110 1.99 -2.15 11.26
N PRO A 111 3.33 -2.10 11.44
CA PRO A 111 4.03 -3.09 12.26
C PRO A 111 3.49 -3.16 13.68
N GLU A 112 3.57 -2.05 14.41
CA GLU A 112 3.05 -1.92 15.79
C GLU A 112 2.81 -0.44 16.16
N LYS A 113 2.34 -0.19 17.40
CA LYS A 113 2.08 1.18 17.88
C LYS A 113 3.36 2.00 18.09
N ASN A 114 4.43 1.35 18.53
CA ASN A 114 5.71 2.02 18.75
C ASN A 114 6.41 2.33 17.42
N THR A 115 6.66 3.61 17.17
CA THR A 115 7.30 4.08 15.93
C THR A 115 8.70 3.52 15.72
N LYS A 116 9.53 3.46 16.75
CA LYS A 116 10.92 2.99 16.64
C LYS A 116 10.96 1.50 16.29
N GLU A 117 10.14 0.70 16.98
CA GLU A 117 10.03 -0.74 16.70
C GLU A 117 9.44 -1.01 15.32
N SER A 118 8.47 -0.22 14.89
CA SER A 118 7.91 -0.30 13.53
C SER A 118 8.96 -0.02 12.46
N ILE A 119 9.80 0.99 12.67
CA ILE A 119 10.89 1.33 11.74
C ILE A 119 11.91 0.19 11.69
N LYS A 120 12.31 -0.34 12.86
CA LYS A 120 13.23 -1.49 12.96
C LYS A 120 12.68 -2.70 12.21
N PHE A 121 11.41 -3.06 12.45
CA PHE A 121 10.74 -4.18 11.77
C PHE A 121 10.74 -4.02 10.23
N LEU A 122 10.42 -2.83 9.74
CA LEU A 122 10.40 -2.57 8.29
C LEU A 122 11.81 -2.54 7.70
N PHE A 123 12.78 -1.98 8.42
CA PHE A 123 14.18 -1.95 8.01
C PHE A 123 14.75 -3.36 7.82
N GLU A 124 14.55 -4.26 8.78
CA GLU A 124 15.00 -5.65 8.68
C GLU A 124 14.41 -6.35 7.46
N ARG A 125 13.15 -6.11 7.14
CA ARG A 125 12.50 -6.68 5.96
C ARG A 125 12.92 -6.03 4.64
N GLU A 126 13.26 -4.74 4.65
CA GLU A 126 13.68 -4.05 3.42
C GLU A 126 15.11 -4.39 3.02
N LYS A 127 16.03 -4.57 3.98
CA LYS A 127 17.41 -4.92 3.68
C LYS A 127 17.56 -6.26 2.95
N GLU A 128 16.61 -7.19 3.15
CA GLU A 128 16.58 -8.48 2.46
C GLU A 128 16.14 -8.39 0.98
N ARG A 129 15.64 -7.23 0.55
CA ARG A 129 15.18 -7.05 -0.82
C ARG A 129 16.32 -6.72 -1.77
N GLU A 130 16.32 -7.33 -2.95
CA GLU A 130 17.34 -7.12 -4.00
C GLU A 130 17.60 -5.63 -4.30
N HIS A 131 16.53 -4.81 -4.36
CA HIS A 131 16.63 -3.38 -4.65
C HIS A 131 17.47 -2.59 -3.64
N PHE A 132 17.65 -3.12 -2.42
CA PHE A 132 18.32 -2.42 -1.33
C PHE A 132 19.63 -3.08 -0.89
N LYS A 133 19.96 -4.25 -1.40
CA LYS A 133 21.22 -4.97 -1.06
C LYS A 133 22.48 -4.14 -1.28
N LYS A 134 22.46 -3.20 -2.24
CA LYS A 134 23.59 -2.32 -2.54
C LYS A 134 23.54 -0.97 -1.81
N MET A 135 22.49 -0.70 -1.06
CA MET A 135 22.31 0.56 -0.33
C MET A 135 23.01 0.46 1.04
N LYS A 136 23.65 1.56 1.48
CA LYS A 136 24.22 1.61 2.83
C LYS A 136 23.10 1.48 3.88
N ALA A 137 23.38 0.75 4.95
CA ALA A 137 22.36 0.51 6.01
C ALA A 137 21.80 1.79 6.62
N THR A 138 22.65 2.80 6.83
CA THR A 138 22.26 4.13 7.32
C THR A 138 21.29 4.82 6.38
N GLU A 139 21.59 4.84 5.08
CA GLU A 139 20.73 5.43 4.05
C GLU A 139 19.37 4.71 3.96
N LEU A 140 19.38 3.38 4.04
CA LEU A 140 18.15 2.59 4.05
C LEU A 140 17.30 2.90 5.28
N LEU A 141 17.93 2.97 6.47
CA LEU A 141 17.25 3.27 7.72
C LEU A 141 16.57 4.65 7.66
N GLU A 142 17.27 5.67 7.21
CA GLU A 142 16.72 7.03 7.03
C GLU A 142 15.54 7.04 6.05
N LYS A 143 15.64 6.26 4.98
CA LYS A 143 14.57 6.12 3.99
C LYS A 143 13.33 5.44 4.58
N VAL A 144 13.52 4.37 5.35
CA VAL A 144 12.44 3.66 6.04
C VAL A 144 11.78 4.58 7.08
N ASP A 145 12.57 5.24 7.92
CA ASP A 145 12.10 6.20 8.93
C ASP A 145 11.24 7.31 8.30
N ARG A 146 11.79 8.00 7.32
CA ARG A 146 11.11 9.09 6.60
C ARG A 146 9.81 8.62 5.93
N ASN A 147 9.80 7.42 5.38
CA ASN A 147 8.61 6.86 4.75
C ASN A 147 7.56 6.43 5.76
N TYR A 148 7.96 5.71 6.83
CA TYR A 148 7.04 5.20 7.85
C TYR A 148 6.30 6.32 8.57
N LYS A 149 6.98 7.38 8.98
CA LYS A 149 6.41 8.49 9.76
C LYS A 149 5.20 9.17 9.09
N ARG A 150 4.97 8.94 7.80
CA ARG A 150 3.79 9.47 7.08
C ARG A 150 2.51 8.68 7.37
N PHE A 151 2.63 7.40 7.73
CA PHE A 151 1.46 6.51 7.82
C PHE A 151 0.63 6.68 9.09
N PRO A 152 1.19 6.75 10.30
CA PRO A 152 0.38 6.85 11.51
C PRO A 152 -0.60 8.04 11.49
N PRO A 153 -0.20 9.28 11.14
CA PRO A 153 -1.13 10.40 11.06
C PRO A 153 -2.12 10.25 9.89
N LEU A 154 -1.67 9.72 8.75
CA LEU A 154 -2.55 9.47 7.60
C LEU A 154 -3.65 8.46 7.93
N PHE A 155 -3.32 7.39 8.65
CA PHE A 155 -4.28 6.34 8.97
C PHE A 155 -5.36 6.78 9.96
N LYS A 156 -5.06 7.73 10.85
CA LYS A 156 -6.08 8.32 11.73
C LYS A 156 -7.21 9.01 10.99
N THR A 157 -6.95 9.49 9.76
CA THR A 157 -7.93 10.24 8.98
C THR A 157 -8.46 9.49 7.77
N LEU A 158 -7.78 8.42 7.34
CA LEU A 158 -8.11 7.69 6.13
C LEU A 158 -8.68 6.30 6.40
N CYS A 159 -8.15 5.57 7.38
CA CYS A 159 -8.49 4.18 7.59
C CYS A 159 -9.63 4.02 8.62
N ASN A 160 -10.57 3.11 8.33
CA ASN A 160 -11.62 2.74 9.28
C ASN A 160 -11.03 1.87 10.42
N LYS A 161 -10.01 1.08 10.10
CA LYS A 161 -9.31 0.23 11.06
C LYS A 161 -7.82 0.19 10.76
N THR A 162 -7.00 0.27 11.81
CA THR A 162 -5.55 -0.02 11.75
C THR A 162 -5.29 -1.37 12.40
N ILE A 163 -4.63 -2.26 11.69
CA ILE A 163 -4.21 -3.59 12.17
C ILE A 163 -2.70 -3.58 12.36
N TYR A 164 -2.24 -4.01 13.52
CA TYR A 164 -0.83 -4.16 13.85
C TYR A 164 -0.38 -5.59 13.56
N VAL A 165 0.69 -5.74 12.75
CA VAL A 165 1.04 -7.05 12.16
C VAL A 165 2.25 -7.72 12.81
N LYS A 166 3.06 -7.00 13.61
CA LYS A 166 4.19 -7.58 14.31
C LYS A 166 3.69 -8.66 15.29
N ASP A 167 4.42 -9.73 15.40
CA ASP A 167 4.13 -10.85 16.29
C ASP A 167 2.80 -11.60 16.00
N LYS A 168 2.21 -11.37 14.83
CA LYS A 168 1.03 -12.10 14.34
C LYS A 168 1.35 -12.92 13.11
N THR A 169 0.78 -14.09 13.03
CA THR A 169 0.75 -14.88 11.80
C THR A 169 -0.16 -14.23 10.76
N GLN A 170 0.06 -14.56 9.50
CA GLN A 170 -0.79 -14.09 8.41
C GLN A 170 -2.26 -14.49 8.61
N LYS A 171 -2.52 -15.67 9.18
CA LYS A 171 -3.86 -16.18 9.48
C LYS A 171 -4.53 -15.31 10.53
N GLU A 172 -3.87 -15.02 11.63
CA GLU A 172 -4.41 -14.15 12.70
C GLU A 172 -4.74 -12.75 12.19
N ILE A 173 -3.89 -12.17 11.33
CA ILE A 173 -4.16 -10.86 10.72
C ILE A 173 -5.40 -10.91 9.84
N VAL A 174 -5.54 -11.94 9.01
CA VAL A 174 -6.71 -12.12 8.14
C VAL A 174 -7.99 -12.35 8.95
N GLU A 175 -7.92 -13.13 10.05
CA GLU A 175 -9.08 -13.34 10.92
C GLU A 175 -9.48 -12.04 11.64
N GLU A 176 -8.52 -11.25 12.12
CA GLU A 176 -8.82 -9.96 12.76
C GLU A 176 -9.49 -8.99 11.79
N ILE A 177 -9.04 -8.95 10.52
CA ILE A 177 -9.68 -8.14 9.48
C ILE A 177 -11.08 -8.66 9.18
N ASN A 178 -11.23 -9.97 9.01
CA ASN A 178 -12.51 -10.59 8.72
C ASN A 178 -13.52 -10.36 9.85
N PHE A 179 -13.10 -10.52 11.10
CA PHE A 179 -13.94 -10.21 12.26
C PHE A 179 -14.42 -8.76 12.24
N TYR A 180 -13.50 -7.81 12.03
CA TYR A 180 -13.85 -6.39 11.90
C TYR A 180 -14.90 -6.15 10.81
N ILE A 181 -14.72 -6.76 9.62
CA ILE A 181 -15.65 -6.60 8.50
C ILE A 181 -17.06 -7.15 8.83
N GLN A 182 -17.15 -8.18 9.65
CA GLN A 182 -18.45 -8.76 10.07
C GLN A 182 -19.15 -7.92 11.15
N THR A 183 -18.46 -6.99 11.79
CA THR A 183 -19.01 -6.15 12.86
C THR A 183 -19.50 -4.78 12.38
N ILE A 184 -19.31 -4.46 11.11
CA ILE A 184 -19.74 -3.21 10.47
C ILE A 184 -20.84 -3.49 9.44
#